data_e7112dea58592fab4dc960cd2cfee10e
#
_entry.id   e7112dea58592fab4dc960cd2cfee10e
#
_cell.length_a   1.000
_cell.length_b   1.000
_cell.length_c   1.000
_cell.angle_alpha   90.00
_cell.angle_beta   90.00
_cell.angle_gamma   90.00
#
_symmetry.space_group_name_H-M   'P 1'
#
loop_
_entity.id
_entity.type
_entity.pdbx_description
1 polymer ?
#
loop_
_entity_poly.entity_id
_entity_poly.type
_entity_poly.pdbx_seq_one_letter_code
_entity_poly.pdbx_strand_id
1 'polypeptide(L)'
;MGSEMCIRDSGKGKCNFSVYDADNGNQELETKPLASNYTSRIYNLRPGKSVYIKVERVKSMDITILDYQLTQDYQYSLQVKTTESAQWEQEDNDTPAAATSLQNGTWINGSSYKASDVDWYEYTIPENGYFTYDFQGEGSSALWNLYLYDENMNELQKDTNTRTVSSGKYVLPVGAKVYVKVTCYGVGNQYKIRSNYYATEGWEKESNDTMALATDLTAGKTLHGSINSKKDVDYYRYVATGSGYFNFKFTNADGGNNQYWKLSVYDEKKNLLQTLETEDDLQISTAKLSFRKGKEIYLKVERNINDYACGHEYTVTVNQYKADNWEQESNDSFATATTVKKNKTCSANNYAVKDKDYFVYKAAKKGKVTIQVSLPDSGYWNVCVYNQKKKLVKQEDYAQTGQKFTVKAAKGQKLYVMVKARTKSAVGKTYRVTVKQK
;
A
#
# COMPACT_ATOMS: atom_id res chain seq x y z
N MET A 1 -9.24 -21.17 27.55
CA MET A 1 -10.20 -22.16 28.13
C MET A 1 -11.61 -21.64 27.89
N GLY A 2 -12.43 -22.38 27.17
CA GLY A 2 -13.86 -22.06 27.05
C GLY A 2 -14.65 -22.82 28.13
N SER A 3 -15.49 -22.15 28.88
CA SER A 3 -16.28 -22.75 29.95
C SER A 3 -17.77 -22.55 29.68
N GLU A 4 -18.52 -23.62 29.60
CA GLU A 4 -19.99 -23.60 29.52
C GLU A 4 -20.57 -24.04 30.88
N MET A 5 -21.62 -23.38 31.29
CA MET A 5 -22.33 -23.70 32.52
C MET A 5 -23.79 -24.06 32.23
N CYS A 6 -24.23 -25.23 32.67
CA CYS A 6 -25.59 -25.68 32.47
C CYS A 6 -26.33 -25.82 33.81
N ILE A 7 -27.54 -25.29 33.89
CA ILE A 7 -28.47 -25.54 34.98
C ILE A 7 -29.61 -26.43 34.46
N ARG A 8 -29.89 -27.51 35.21
CA ARG A 8 -31.08 -28.31 35.00
C ARG A 8 -31.91 -28.32 36.29
N ASP A 9 -33.15 -27.95 36.17
CA ASP A 9 -34.10 -28.05 37.24
C ASP A 9 -34.81 -29.43 37.18
N SER A 10 -34.91 -30.08 38.32
CA SER A 10 -35.64 -31.36 38.48
C SER A 10 -37.11 -31.18 38.88
N GLY A 11 -37.62 -29.93 39.01
CA GLY A 11 -38.96 -29.61 39.41
C GLY A 11 -39.60 -28.45 38.63
N LYS A 12 -40.80 -28.01 39.02
CA LYS A 12 -41.54 -26.91 38.37
C LYS A 12 -41.05 -25.48 38.80
N GLY A 13 -39.91 -25.38 39.48
CA GLY A 13 -39.35 -24.13 39.95
C GLY A 13 -38.61 -23.37 38.84
N LYS A 14 -38.59 -22.05 38.94
CA LYS A 14 -37.79 -21.19 38.08
C LYS A 14 -36.75 -20.45 38.91
N CYS A 15 -35.52 -20.38 38.42
CA CYS A 15 -34.42 -19.67 39.05
C CYS A 15 -33.93 -18.53 38.16
N ASN A 16 -33.44 -17.48 38.77
CA ASN A 16 -32.58 -16.53 38.07
C ASN A 16 -31.14 -17.05 38.11
N PHE A 17 -30.53 -17.07 36.96
CA PHE A 17 -29.12 -17.45 36.78
C PHE A 17 -28.31 -16.23 36.39
N SER A 18 -27.22 -15.98 37.06
CA SER A 18 -26.31 -14.87 36.71
C SER A 18 -24.86 -15.31 36.83
N VAL A 19 -24.03 -14.77 35.95
CA VAL A 19 -22.56 -14.95 35.95
C VAL A 19 -21.91 -13.61 36.14
N TYR A 20 -20.90 -13.55 36.98
CA TYR A 20 -20.15 -12.34 37.31
C TYR A 20 -18.65 -12.57 37.13
N ASP A 21 -17.95 -11.54 36.62
CA ASP A 21 -16.48 -11.49 36.62
C ASP A 21 -16.00 -11.23 38.07
N ALA A 22 -15.42 -12.25 38.70
CA ALA A 22 -14.94 -12.15 40.07
C ALA A 22 -13.71 -11.25 40.24
N ASP A 23 -12.92 -11.11 39.19
CA ASP A 23 -11.66 -10.37 39.19
C ASP A 23 -11.84 -8.90 38.78
N ASN A 24 -13.03 -8.53 38.27
CA ASN A 24 -13.34 -7.18 37.81
C ASN A 24 -14.54 -6.58 38.60
N GLY A 25 -14.41 -6.50 39.93
CA GLY A 25 -15.41 -5.87 40.80
C GLY A 25 -16.79 -6.54 40.79
N ASN A 26 -16.86 -7.82 40.48
CA ASN A 26 -18.10 -8.58 40.31
C ASN A 26 -19.04 -7.99 39.23
N GLN A 27 -18.46 -7.54 38.11
CA GLN A 27 -19.25 -7.08 36.97
C GLN A 27 -20.15 -8.20 36.46
N GLU A 28 -21.43 -7.91 36.25
CA GLU A 28 -22.37 -8.87 35.69
C GLU A 28 -22.04 -9.11 34.20
N LEU A 29 -21.79 -10.38 33.87
CA LEU A 29 -21.50 -10.83 32.50
C LEU A 29 -22.75 -11.34 31.80
N GLU A 30 -23.61 -12.02 32.55
CA GLU A 30 -24.83 -12.65 32.00
C GLU A 30 -25.89 -12.78 33.07
N THR A 31 -27.15 -12.51 32.71
CA THR A 31 -28.30 -12.81 33.53
C THR A 31 -29.39 -13.46 32.69
N LYS A 32 -29.91 -14.58 33.17
CA LYS A 32 -31.07 -15.28 32.63
C LYS A 32 -32.15 -15.39 33.69
N PRO A 33 -33.19 -14.55 33.64
CA PRO A 33 -34.32 -14.66 34.56
C PRO A 33 -35.22 -15.86 34.20
N LEU A 34 -35.86 -16.40 35.17
CA LEU A 34 -36.89 -17.46 35.04
C LEU A 34 -36.42 -18.73 34.32
N ALA A 35 -35.13 -19.07 34.49
CA ALA A 35 -34.54 -20.24 33.87
C ALA A 35 -35.04 -21.54 34.51
N SER A 36 -35.44 -22.56 33.71
CA SER A 36 -35.69 -23.94 34.14
C SER A 36 -34.57 -24.86 33.64
N ASN A 37 -34.15 -24.71 32.39
CA ASN A 37 -32.94 -25.30 31.83
C ASN A 37 -32.19 -24.22 31.06
N TYR A 38 -30.94 -24.02 31.38
CA TYR A 38 -30.15 -22.98 30.74
C TYR A 38 -28.69 -23.37 30.58
N THR A 39 -28.14 -23.10 29.45
CA THR A 39 -26.70 -23.15 29.18
C THR A 39 -26.19 -21.74 28.95
N SER A 40 -25.19 -21.33 29.70
CA SER A 40 -24.55 -20.02 29.54
C SER A 40 -23.82 -19.87 28.21
N ARG A 41 -23.43 -18.68 27.92
CA ARG A 41 -22.40 -18.40 26.91
C ARG A 41 -21.06 -19.05 27.26
N ILE A 42 -20.18 -19.13 26.26
CA ILE A 42 -18.79 -19.52 26.47
C ILE A 42 -18.01 -18.31 27.00
N TYR A 43 -17.25 -18.50 28.05
CA TYR A 43 -16.35 -17.50 28.62
C TYR A 43 -14.90 -17.90 28.40
N ASN A 44 -14.10 -17.02 27.80
CA ASN A 44 -12.68 -17.24 27.50
C ASN A 44 -11.82 -16.57 28.57
N LEU A 45 -11.42 -17.31 29.57
CA LEU A 45 -10.71 -16.80 30.71
C LEU A 45 -9.24 -17.23 30.67
N ARG A 46 -8.33 -16.31 31.01
CA ARG A 46 -6.92 -16.67 31.26
C ARG A 46 -6.81 -17.59 32.47
N PRO A 47 -5.79 -18.47 32.51
CA PRO A 47 -5.51 -19.28 33.69
C PRO A 47 -5.43 -18.41 34.96
N GLY A 48 -6.11 -18.85 36.03
CA GLY A 48 -6.17 -18.13 37.31
C GLY A 48 -7.27 -17.12 37.45
N LYS A 49 -8.03 -16.81 36.40
CA LYS A 49 -9.24 -15.96 36.45
C LYS A 49 -10.43 -16.74 37.00
N SER A 50 -11.34 -16.04 37.66
CA SER A 50 -12.51 -16.61 38.34
C SER A 50 -13.80 -15.95 37.90
N VAL A 51 -14.88 -16.73 37.85
CA VAL A 51 -16.24 -16.22 37.70
C VAL A 51 -17.09 -16.69 38.87
N TYR A 52 -18.01 -15.83 39.30
CA TYR A 52 -19.04 -16.26 40.24
C TYR A 52 -20.33 -16.60 39.52
N ILE A 53 -20.95 -17.69 39.93
CA ILE A 53 -22.25 -18.12 39.46
C ILE A 53 -23.25 -17.89 40.58
N LYS A 54 -24.27 -17.08 40.33
CA LYS A 54 -25.38 -16.86 41.25
C LYS A 54 -26.62 -17.57 40.73
N VAL A 55 -27.18 -18.46 41.56
CA VAL A 55 -28.49 -19.07 41.34
C VAL A 55 -29.42 -18.54 42.40
N GLU A 56 -30.50 -17.89 42.00
CA GLU A 56 -31.44 -17.26 42.91
C GLU A 56 -32.86 -17.70 42.61
N ARG A 57 -33.59 -18.11 43.63
CA ARG A 57 -34.99 -18.51 43.51
C ARG A 57 -35.86 -17.30 43.16
N VAL A 58 -36.73 -17.45 42.18
CA VAL A 58 -37.74 -16.46 41.83
C VAL A 58 -38.87 -16.54 42.84
N LYS A 59 -39.12 -15.51 43.63
CA LYS A 59 -40.32 -15.40 44.47
C LYS A 59 -41.52 -15.19 43.55
N SER A 60 -42.52 -16.09 43.61
CA SER A 60 -43.78 -15.89 42.90
C SER A 60 -44.49 -14.65 43.46
N MET A 61 -44.93 -13.75 42.58
CA MET A 61 -45.74 -12.59 42.92
C MET A 61 -47.23 -12.91 43.06
N ASP A 62 -47.63 -14.17 43.18
CA ASP A 62 -49.02 -14.51 43.43
C ASP A 62 -49.39 -14.25 44.89
N ILE A 63 -49.97 -13.08 45.11
CA ILE A 63 -50.33 -12.50 46.44
C ILE A 63 -51.56 -13.24 47.05
N THR A 64 -52.13 -14.25 46.43
CA THR A 64 -53.45 -14.73 46.83
C THR A 64 -53.53 -16.14 47.42
N ILE A 65 -52.48 -16.89 47.57
CA ILE A 65 -52.53 -18.20 48.23
C ILE A 65 -51.39 -18.33 49.23
N LEU A 66 -51.72 -18.05 50.48
CA LEU A 66 -51.15 -18.57 51.73
C LEU A 66 -49.71 -19.13 51.67
N ASP A 67 -48.92 -18.63 52.58
CA ASP A 67 -47.62 -19.02 53.19
C ASP A 67 -47.15 -20.48 53.01
N TYR A 68 -47.93 -21.37 52.43
CA TYR A 68 -47.65 -22.78 52.33
C TYR A 68 -46.74 -23.19 51.18
N GLN A 69 -46.52 -22.35 50.20
CA GLN A 69 -45.60 -22.67 49.07
C GLN A 69 -44.18 -22.14 49.23
N LEU A 70 -43.87 -21.44 50.30
CA LEU A 70 -42.52 -20.92 50.55
C LEU A 70 -41.53 -21.95 51.12
N THR A 71 -42.01 -23.14 51.48
CA THR A 71 -41.19 -24.18 52.13
C THR A 71 -40.79 -25.37 51.26
N GLN A 72 -41.11 -25.36 49.94
CA GLN A 72 -40.62 -26.42 49.08
C GLN A 72 -39.17 -26.19 48.65
N ASP A 73 -38.31 -27.13 49.02
CA ASP A 73 -36.93 -27.20 48.54
C ASP A 73 -36.92 -27.53 47.07
N TYR A 74 -36.45 -26.57 46.25
CA TYR A 74 -36.23 -26.81 44.83
C TYR A 74 -34.80 -27.31 44.63
N GLN A 75 -34.67 -28.47 43.99
CA GLN A 75 -33.37 -29.02 43.63
C GLN A 75 -32.98 -28.55 42.23
N TYR A 76 -31.75 -28.12 42.05
CA TYR A 76 -31.15 -27.86 40.76
C TYR A 76 -29.80 -28.57 40.65
N SER A 77 -29.37 -28.85 39.47
CA SER A 77 -28.00 -29.28 39.19
C SER A 77 -27.25 -28.21 38.41
N LEU A 78 -26.04 -27.94 38.81
CA LEU A 78 -25.13 -27.02 38.13
C LEU A 78 -23.97 -27.83 37.59
N GLN A 79 -23.69 -27.70 36.29
CA GLN A 79 -22.56 -28.28 35.65
C GLN A 79 -21.68 -27.19 35.03
N VAL A 80 -20.39 -27.20 35.31
CA VAL A 80 -19.39 -26.37 34.63
C VAL A 80 -18.57 -27.31 33.75
N LYS A 81 -18.50 -26.94 32.46
CA LYS A 81 -17.64 -27.64 31.48
C LYS A 81 -16.55 -26.70 31.03
N THR A 82 -15.31 -27.13 31.19
CA THR A 82 -14.14 -26.41 30.71
C THR A 82 -13.52 -27.12 29.51
N THR A 83 -13.09 -26.39 28.51
CA THR A 83 -12.41 -26.91 27.34
C THR A 83 -11.12 -26.10 27.15
N GLU A 84 -9.98 -26.76 27.20
CA GLU A 84 -8.71 -26.14 26.85
C GLU A 84 -8.58 -26.06 25.34
N SER A 85 -8.26 -24.88 24.83
CA SER A 85 -8.03 -24.68 23.40
C SER A 85 -7.06 -23.52 23.19
N ALA A 86 -5.99 -23.77 22.44
CA ALA A 86 -5.08 -22.74 21.96
C ALA A 86 -5.68 -21.88 20.84
N GLN A 87 -6.87 -22.25 20.33
CA GLN A 87 -7.55 -21.54 19.23
C GLN A 87 -8.65 -20.60 19.73
N TRP A 88 -8.57 -20.16 20.97
CA TRP A 88 -9.43 -19.14 21.54
C TRP A 88 -8.60 -17.96 22.06
N GLU A 89 -9.16 -16.75 21.93
CA GLU A 89 -8.59 -15.56 22.57
C GLU A 89 -8.43 -15.75 24.08
N GLN A 90 -7.64 -14.90 24.69
CA GLN A 90 -7.43 -14.91 26.14
C GLN A 90 -7.83 -13.58 26.75
N GLU A 91 -8.93 -13.59 27.47
CA GLU A 91 -9.38 -12.43 28.24
C GLU A 91 -8.51 -12.19 29.50
N ASP A 92 -8.18 -10.94 29.91
CA ASP A 92 -8.63 -9.67 29.32
C ASP A 92 -7.65 -9.24 28.21
N ASN A 93 -8.13 -9.01 26.97
CA ASN A 93 -7.32 -8.52 25.85
C ASN A 93 -7.80 -7.13 25.36
N ASP A 94 -8.41 -6.35 26.28
CA ASP A 94 -8.99 -5.03 26.02
C ASP A 94 -7.98 -3.93 25.58
N THR A 95 -6.68 -4.21 25.63
CA THR A 95 -5.63 -3.23 25.30
C THR A 95 -4.55 -3.83 24.38
N PRO A 96 -3.83 -3.01 23.59
CA PRO A 96 -2.73 -3.50 22.76
C PRO A 96 -1.64 -4.24 23.55
N ALA A 97 -1.39 -3.83 24.81
CA ALA A 97 -0.40 -4.48 25.69
C ALA A 97 -0.83 -5.88 26.15
N ALA A 98 -2.12 -6.17 26.12
CA ALA A 98 -2.71 -7.46 26.48
C ALA A 98 -3.19 -8.25 25.27
N ALA A 99 -2.88 -7.81 24.05
CA ALA A 99 -3.34 -8.40 22.81
C ALA A 99 -3.08 -9.90 22.72
N THR A 100 -4.02 -10.64 22.16
CA THR A 100 -3.86 -12.06 21.83
C THR A 100 -2.95 -12.20 20.61
N SER A 101 -1.86 -12.97 20.71
CA SER A 101 -0.93 -13.19 19.60
C SER A 101 -1.53 -14.13 18.54
N LEU A 102 -1.52 -13.68 17.29
CA LEU A 102 -1.93 -14.47 16.14
C LEU A 102 -0.78 -15.33 15.61
N GLN A 103 -1.14 -16.51 15.10
CA GLN A 103 -0.21 -17.38 14.38
C GLN A 103 -0.60 -17.41 12.89
N ASN A 104 0.39 -17.33 12.02
CA ASN A 104 0.16 -17.30 10.57
C ASN A 104 -0.77 -18.41 10.09
N GLY A 105 -1.84 -18.05 9.38
CA GLY A 105 -2.82 -18.96 8.81
C GLY A 105 -3.76 -19.67 9.80
N THR A 106 -3.58 -19.44 11.11
CA THR A 106 -4.36 -20.12 12.16
C THR A 106 -5.56 -19.29 12.59
N TRP A 107 -6.76 -19.87 12.54
CA TRP A 107 -7.97 -19.25 13.06
C TRP A 107 -7.97 -19.24 14.59
N ILE A 108 -8.21 -18.07 15.17
CA ILE A 108 -8.48 -17.86 16.59
C ILE A 108 -9.97 -17.48 16.71
N ASN A 109 -10.69 -18.18 17.59
CA ASN A 109 -12.07 -17.83 17.92
C ASN A 109 -12.07 -16.75 19.00
N GLY A 110 -13.05 -15.87 18.92
CA GLY A 110 -13.27 -14.83 19.91
C GLY A 110 -14.75 -14.62 20.18
N SER A 111 -15.07 -13.84 21.22
CA SER A 111 -16.45 -13.52 21.57
C SER A 111 -16.57 -12.16 22.25
N SER A 112 -17.66 -11.46 21.99
CA SER A 112 -18.00 -10.26 22.75
C SER A 112 -18.38 -10.69 24.19
N TYR A 113 -17.37 -10.79 25.04
CA TYR A 113 -17.42 -11.34 26.39
C TYR A 113 -18.31 -10.53 27.34
N LYS A 114 -18.27 -9.19 27.27
CA LYS A 114 -19.01 -8.24 28.12
C LYS A 114 -19.58 -7.10 27.29
N ALA A 115 -20.42 -6.27 27.92
CA ALA A 115 -20.83 -4.99 27.30
C ALA A 115 -19.60 -4.08 27.11
N SER A 116 -19.46 -3.49 25.93
CA SER A 116 -18.30 -2.68 25.55
C SER A 116 -16.96 -3.43 25.49
N ASP A 117 -17.04 -4.71 25.19
CA ASP A 117 -15.87 -5.54 24.96
C ASP A 117 -15.01 -5.06 23.81
N VAL A 118 -13.70 -5.20 23.97
CA VAL A 118 -12.70 -4.74 22.99
C VAL A 118 -11.59 -5.77 22.91
N ASP A 119 -11.54 -6.51 21.82
CA ASP A 119 -10.54 -7.55 21.62
C ASP A 119 -9.38 -7.03 20.80
N TRP A 120 -8.17 -7.13 21.32
CA TRP A 120 -6.95 -6.80 20.61
C TRP A 120 -6.17 -8.06 20.27
N TYR A 121 -5.71 -8.08 19.01
CA TYR A 121 -4.84 -9.10 18.45
C TYR A 121 -3.56 -8.48 17.95
N GLU A 122 -2.42 -9.20 18.08
CA GLU A 122 -1.14 -8.76 17.55
C GLU A 122 -0.51 -9.81 16.63
N TYR A 123 0.24 -9.34 15.64
CA TYR A 123 1.10 -10.16 14.79
C TYR A 123 2.43 -9.46 14.59
N THR A 124 3.57 -10.20 14.67
CA THR A 124 4.89 -9.65 14.41
C THR A 124 5.36 -10.06 13.01
N ILE A 125 5.81 -9.09 12.21
CA ILE A 125 6.28 -9.30 10.84
C ILE A 125 7.62 -10.07 10.86
N PRO A 126 7.68 -11.32 10.35
CA PRO A 126 8.86 -12.15 10.53
C PRO A 126 10.00 -11.86 9.53
N GLU A 127 9.68 -11.49 8.30
CA GLU A 127 10.62 -11.29 7.18
C GLU A 127 10.03 -10.37 6.11
N ASN A 128 10.63 -10.27 4.91
CA ASN A 128 10.06 -9.48 3.82
C ASN A 128 8.83 -10.17 3.21
N GLY A 129 7.80 -9.38 2.92
CA GLY A 129 6.54 -9.86 2.35
C GLY A 129 5.38 -8.94 2.68
N TYR A 130 4.16 -9.45 2.62
CA TYR A 130 2.96 -8.68 2.95
C TYR A 130 2.05 -9.41 3.94
N PHE A 131 1.35 -8.62 4.73
CA PHE A 131 0.38 -9.04 5.74
C PHE A 131 -1.04 -8.80 5.24
N THR A 132 -1.95 -9.74 5.56
CA THR A 132 -3.40 -9.58 5.49
C THR A 132 -4.04 -10.22 6.71
N TYR A 133 -5.32 -9.92 6.99
CA TYR A 133 -6.11 -10.68 7.93
C TYR A 133 -7.49 -11.01 7.37
N ASP A 134 -8.06 -12.12 7.84
CA ASP A 134 -9.44 -12.50 7.59
C ASP A 134 -10.23 -12.50 8.90
N PHE A 135 -11.47 -12.04 8.83
CA PHE A 135 -12.41 -12.03 9.92
C PHE A 135 -13.77 -12.62 9.49
N GLN A 136 -14.40 -13.39 10.35
CA GLN A 136 -15.74 -13.94 10.14
C GLN A 136 -16.52 -13.89 11.45
N GLY A 137 -17.56 -13.05 11.51
CA GLY A 137 -18.54 -13.08 12.60
C GLY A 137 -19.46 -14.29 12.47
N GLU A 138 -19.77 -14.93 13.58
CA GLU A 138 -20.70 -16.04 13.64
C GLU A 138 -22.14 -15.53 13.91
N GLY A 139 -23.12 -16.25 13.36
CA GLY A 139 -24.54 -15.87 13.48
C GLY A 139 -24.97 -14.76 12.53
N SER A 140 -26.29 -14.54 12.45
CA SER A 140 -26.90 -13.69 11.41
C SER A 140 -27.12 -12.23 11.81
N SER A 141 -26.98 -11.87 13.08
CA SER A 141 -27.42 -10.56 13.62
C SER A 141 -26.31 -9.61 14.08
N ALA A 142 -25.15 -10.14 14.46
CA ALA A 142 -24.06 -9.28 14.95
C ALA A 142 -23.34 -8.52 13.84
N LEU A 143 -23.11 -7.23 14.06
CA LEU A 143 -22.30 -6.37 13.22
C LEU A 143 -21.05 -5.95 14.00
N TRP A 144 -19.91 -6.06 13.34
CA TRP A 144 -18.60 -5.89 13.93
C TRP A 144 -17.91 -4.64 13.37
N ASN A 145 -17.07 -4.02 14.18
CA ASN A 145 -16.16 -2.99 13.73
C ASN A 145 -14.73 -3.48 13.93
N LEU A 146 -13.94 -3.40 12.88
CA LEU A 146 -12.54 -3.82 12.86
C LEU A 146 -11.66 -2.66 12.49
N TYR A 147 -10.51 -2.59 13.15
CA TYR A 147 -9.51 -1.56 12.93
C TYR A 147 -8.14 -2.22 12.88
N LEU A 148 -7.37 -1.93 11.84
CA LEU A 148 -5.98 -2.35 11.71
C LEU A 148 -5.07 -1.18 12.05
N TYR A 149 -4.05 -1.42 12.87
CA TYR A 149 -3.08 -0.41 13.31
C TYR A 149 -1.64 -0.91 13.11
N ASP A 150 -0.71 0.02 12.84
CA ASP A 150 0.72 -0.24 12.95
C ASP A 150 1.20 -0.23 14.42
N GLU A 151 2.49 -0.48 14.64
CA GLU A 151 3.10 -0.48 15.99
C GLU A 151 3.04 0.89 16.70
N ASN A 152 2.84 1.98 15.95
CA ASN A 152 2.71 3.35 16.46
C ASN A 152 1.24 3.76 16.67
N MET A 153 0.30 2.82 16.54
CA MET A 153 -1.15 3.06 16.63
C MET A 153 -1.68 4.01 15.53
N ASN A 154 -1.03 4.08 14.37
CA ASN A 154 -1.63 4.72 13.21
C ASN A 154 -2.63 3.75 12.58
N GLU A 155 -3.85 4.23 12.30
CA GLU A 155 -4.89 3.45 11.63
C GLU A 155 -4.52 3.21 10.16
N LEU A 156 -4.45 1.93 9.76
CA LEU A 156 -4.17 1.49 8.40
C LEU A 156 -5.45 1.13 7.65
N GLN A 157 -6.40 0.48 8.33
CA GLN A 157 -7.71 0.08 7.77
C GLN A 157 -8.80 0.17 8.83
N LYS A 158 -10.01 0.47 8.38
CA LYS A 158 -11.21 0.49 9.21
C LYS A 158 -12.39 -0.09 8.45
N ASP A 159 -13.01 -1.11 9.02
CA ASP A 159 -14.24 -1.73 8.53
C ASP A 159 -15.30 -1.64 9.62
N THR A 160 -16.44 -1.07 9.31
CA THR A 160 -17.52 -0.88 10.29
C THR A 160 -18.81 -1.52 9.81
N ASN A 161 -19.61 -2.01 10.78
CA ASN A 161 -20.90 -2.65 10.52
C ASN A 161 -20.81 -3.83 9.55
N THR A 162 -19.75 -4.63 9.68
CA THR A 162 -19.47 -5.76 8.81
C THR A 162 -19.66 -7.11 9.50
N ARG A 163 -19.75 -8.18 8.72
CA ARG A 163 -19.77 -9.58 9.21
C ARG A 163 -18.53 -10.34 8.81
N THR A 164 -17.93 -9.95 7.71
CA THR A 164 -16.73 -10.58 7.18
C THR A 164 -15.79 -9.51 6.67
N VAL A 165 -14.50 -9.70 6.87
CA VAL A 165 -13.45 -8.86 6.31
C VAL A 165 -12.37 -9.76 5.75
N SER A 166 -11.89 -9.43 4.55
CA SER A 166 -10.57 -9.78 4.07
C SER A 166 -9.83 -8.46 3.86
N SER A 167 -8.77 -8.23 4.61
CA SER A 167 -8.08 -6.95 4.60
C SER A 167 -7.35 -6.67 3.29
N GLY A 168 -6.96 -5.42 3.09
CA GLY A 168 -5.95 -5.05 2.11
C GLY A 168 -4.60 -5.75 2.38
N LYS A 169 -3.64 -5.54 1.47
CA LYS A 169 -2.27 -6.05 1.57
C LYS A 169 -1.38 -4.95 2.15
N TYR A 170 -0.69 -5.24 3.24
CA TYR A 170 0.15 -4.27 3.95
C TYR A 170 1.59 -4.76 4.01
N VAL A 171 2.52 -3.96 3.53
CA VAL A 171 3.96 -4.20 3.67
C VAL A 171 4.46 -3.41 4.87
N LEU A 172 5.05 -4.09 5.84
CA LEU A 172 5.48 -3.47 7.09
C LEU A 172 6.95 -3.85 7.38
N PRO A 173 7.69 -3.03 8.13
CA PRO A 173 9.08 -3.34 8.47
C PRO A 173 9.22 -4.69 9.18
N VAL A 174 10.29 -5.42 8.88
CA VAL A 174 10.61 -6.67 9.58
C VAL A 174 10.82 -6.40 11.06
N GLY A 175 10.15 -7.19 11.91
CA GLY A 175 10.15 -7.03 13.36
C GLY A 175 9.07 -6.09 13.90
N ALA A 176 8.40 -5.31 13.05
CA ALA A 176 7.29 -4.45 13.45
C ALA A 176 6.07 -5.28 13.89
N LYS A 177 5.30 -4.74 14.82
CA LYS A 177 4.01 -5.29 15.23
C LYS A 177 2.87 -4.63 14.50
N VAL A 178 1.87 -5.42 14.16
CA VAL A 178 0.58 -4.98 13.66
C VAL A 178 -0.51 -5.42 14.60
N TYR A 179 -1.52 -4.58 14.80
CA TYR A 179 -2.61 -4.84 15.73
C TYR A 179 -3.97 -4.81 15.02
N VAL A 180 -4.83 -5.78 15.35
CA VAL A 180 -6.23 -5.76 14.93
C VAL A 180 -7.10 -5.58 16.17
N LYS A 181 -7.95 -4.55 16.16
CA LYS A 181 -8.96 -4.29 17.18
C LYS A 181 -10.31 -4.73 16.67
N VAL A 182 -11.03 -5.51 17.45
CA VAL A 182 -12.39 -5.99 17.17
C VAL A 182 -13.33 -5.43 18.22
N THR A 183 -14.50 -4.93 17.81
CA THR A 183 -15.59 -4.50 18.71
C THR A 183 -16.94 -4.88 18.13
N CYS A 184 -17.93 -5.10 19.00
CA CYS A 184 -19.28 -5.44 18.60
C CYS A 184 -20.32 -4.72 19.47
N TYR A 185 -21.47 -4.38 18.88
CA TYR A 185 -22.64 -3.99 19.66
C TYR A 185 -23.38 -5.26 20.11
N GLY A 186 -23.37 -5.51 21.41
CA GLY A 186 -24.00 -6.68 22.01
C GLY A 186 -23.01 -7.58 22.72
N VAL A 187 -23.52 -8.60 23.34
CA VAL A 187 -22.76 -9.50 24.22
C VAL A 187 -23.01 -10.93 23.81
N GLY A 188 -21.99 -11.79 23.90
CA GLY A 188 -22.08 -13.23 23.60
C GLY A 188 -22.09 -13.57 22.12
N ASN A 189 -21.78 -12.62 21.25
CA ASN A 189 -21.57 -12.93 19.84
C ASN A 189 -20.18 -13.54 19.65
N GLN A 190 -20.08 -14.52 18.76
CA GLN A 190 -18.83 -15.19 18.46
C GLN A 190 -18.32 -14.80 17.08
N TYR A 191 -17.02 -14.92 16.91
CA TYR A 191 -16.32 -14.67 15.65
C TYR A 191 -15.05 -15.49 15.58
N LYS A 192 -14.39 -15.44 14.44
CA LYS A 192 -13.02 -15.93 14.27
C LYS A 192 -12.19 -14.98 13.43
N ILE A 193 -10.92 -14.90 13.75
CA ILE A 193 -9.93 -14.07 13.07
C ILE A 193 -8.65 -14.87 12.80
N ARG A 194 -7.97 -14.57 11.72
CA ARG A 194 -6.60 -15.08 11.46
C ARG A 194 -5.75 -14.03 10.77
N SER A 195 -4.46 -14.07 11.04
CA SER A 195 -3.45 -13.40 10.23
C SER A 195 -3.03 -14.30 9.07
N ASN A 196 -2.73 -13.69 7.91
CA ASN A 196 -2.06 -14.36 6.82
C ASN A 196 -0.83 -13.54 6.45
N TYR A 197 0.33 -14.16 6.49
CA TYR A 197 1.58 -13.56 6.09
C TYR A 197 2.18 -14.33 4.91
N TYR A 198 2.58 -13.61 3.88
CA TYR A 198 3.13 -14.16 2.66
C TYR A 198 4.56 -13.66 2.46
N ALA A 199 5.53 -14.49 2.84
CA ALA A 199 6.95 -14.23 2.63
C ALA A 199 7.29 -14.21 1.14
N THR A 200 7.89 -13.14 0.65
CA THR A 200 8.25 -13.01 -0.77
C THR A 200 9.25 -11.89 -1.02
N GLU A 201 10.22 -12.15 -1.90
CA GLU A 201 11.18 -11.16 -2.40
C GLU A 201 10.64 -10.29 -3.55
N GLY A 202 9.43 -10.60 -4.04
CA GLY A 202 8.78 -9.87 -5.15
C GLY A 202 8.06 -8.60 -4.73
N TRP A 203 8.13 -8.23 -3.45
CA TRP A 203 7.51 -7.04 -2.87
C TRP A 203 8.55 -6.00 -2.45
N GLU A 204 8.11 -4.76 -2.33
CA GLU A 204 8.93 -3.69 -1.75
C GLU A 204 9.37 -4.01 -0.33
N LYS A 205 10.26 -3.18 0.19
CA LYS A 205 10.80 -3.34 1.55
C LYS A 205 10.54 -2.07 2.34
N GLU A 206 9.77 -2.17 3.36
CA GLU A 206 9.49 -1.07 4.27
C GLU A 206 10.57 -0.93 5.38
N SER A 207 10.85 0.30 5.83
CA SER A 207 10.26 1.57 5.35
C SER A 207 11.02 2.10 4.16
N ASN A 208 10.34 2.48 3.07
CA ASN A 208 10.96 3.07 1.87
C ASN A 208 10.47 4.52 1.61
N ASP A 209 10.02 5.22 2.63
CA ASP A 209 9.48 6.59 2.61
C ASP A 209 10.45 7.68 2.13
N THR A 210 11.72 7.35 1.91
CA THR A 210 12.75 8.32 1.49
C THR A 210 13.66 7.75 0.41
N MET A 211 14.29 8.64 -0.38
CA MET A 211 15.29 8.20 -1.37
C MET A 211 16.44 7.39 -0.77
N ALA A 212 16.80 7.64 0.49
CA ALA A 212 17.89 6.92 1.18
C ALA A 212 17.50 5.47 1.54
N LEU A 213 16.21 5.20 1.70
CA LEU A 213 15.64 3.90 2.05
C LEU A 213 14.95 3.22 0.86
N ALA A 214 15.06 3.81 -0.33
CA ALA A 214 14.37 3.35 -1.54
C ALA A 214 14.62 1.88 -1.85
N THR A 215 13.57 1.15 -2.22
CA THR A 215 13.67 -0.23 -2.69
C THR A 215 14.33 -0.31 -4.06
N ASP A 216 15.34 -1.17 -4.23
CA ASP A 216 16.08 -1.30 -5.47
C ASP A 216 15.27 -2.00 -6.58
N LEU A 217 15.25 -1.40 -7.77
CA LEU A 217 14.65 -1.97 -8.97
C LEU A 217 15.71 -2.63 -9.86
N THR A 218 15.40 -3.81 -10.33
CA THR A 218 16.17 -4.50 -11.36
C THR A 218 15.42 -4.47 -12.70
N ALA A 219 16.10 -4.07 -13.77
CA ALA A 219 15.48 -4.03 -15.09
C ALA A 219 14.86 -5.37 -15.49
N GLY A 220 13.62 -5.32 -15.98
CA GLY A 220 12.85 -6.49 -16.41
C GLY A 220 12.22 -7.31 -15.27
N LYS A 221 12.48 -6.96 -14.00
CA LYS A 221 11.77 -7.56 -12.85
C LYS A 221 10.65 -6.63 -12.40
N THR A 222 9.53 -7.22 -12.10
CA THR A 222 8.38 -6.52 -11.50
C THR A 222 8.46 -6.64 -9.99
N LEU A 223 8.30 -5.53 -9.29
CA LEU A 223 8.05 -5.49 -7.84
C LEU A 223 6.60 -5.11 -7.59
N HIS A 224 6.03 -5.70 -6.56
CA HIS A 224 4.73 -5.36 -6.00
C HIS A 224 4.90 -4.39 -4.85
N GLY A 225 3.93 -3.55 -4.62
CA GLY A 225 3.90 -2.61 -3.52
C GLY A 225 2.48 -2.28 -3.09
N SER A 226 2.36 -1.63 -1.93
CA SER A 226 1.10 -1.09 -1.42
C SER A 226 1.34 0.12 -0.53
N ILE A 227 0.53 1.14 -0.67
CA ILE A 227 0.53 2.28 0.27
C ILE A 227 -0.21 1.87 1.54
N ASN A 228 0.47 1.87 2.67
CA ASN A 228 -0.08 1.42 3.95
C ASN A 228 -1.01 2.45 4.62
N SER A 229 -0.75 3.74 4.44
CA SER A 229 -1.49 4.82 5.12
C SER A 229 -1.52 6.10 4.30
N LYS A 230 -2.25 7.11 4.81
CA LYS A 230 -2.36 8.44 4.19
C LYS A 230 -1.03 9.20 4.06
N LYS A 231 -0.03 8.87 4.84
CA LYS A 231 1.27 9.55 4.87
C LYS A 231 2.37 8.76 4.18
N ASP A 232 2.06 7.53 3.86
CA ASP A 232 2.98 6.60 3.24
C ASP A 232 3.31 6.98 1.81
N VAL A 233 4.57 6.80 1.43
CA VAL A 233 5.08 7.07 0.09
C VAL A 233 6.25 6.13 -0.22
N ASP A 234 6.20 5.45 -1.34
CA ASP A 234 7.18 4.45 -1.70
C ASP A 234 8.22 5.00 -2.66
N TYR A 235 9.49 4.96 -2.27
CA TYR A 235 10.60 5.28 -3.14
C TYR A 235 11.26 4.02 -3.68
N TYR A 236 11.45 4.02 -5.00
CA TYR A 236 12.19 3.00 -5.73
C TYR A 236 13.43 3.61 -6.35
N ARG A 237 14.53 2.87 -6.37
CA ARG A 237 15.81 3.29 -6.97
C ARG A 237 16.18 2.39 -8.16
N TYR A 238 16.54 3.01 -9.27
CA TYR A 238 17.13 2.34 -10.41
C TYR A 238 18.49 2.94 -10.77
N VAL A 239 19.51 2.10 -10.96
CA VAL A 239 20.84 2.53 -11.40
C VAL A 239 20.95 2.36 -12.91
N ALA A 240 21.10 3.47 -13.64
CA ALA A 240 21.15 3.46 -15.10
C ALA A 240 22.35 2.67 -15.64
N THR A 241 22.13 1.84 -16.66
CA THR A 241 23.17 1.03 -17.31
C THR A 241 24.04 1.83 -18.27
N GLY A 242 23.56 2.99 -18.72
CA GLY A 242 24.25 3.90 -19.67
C GLY A 242 24.14 3.49 -21.13
N SER A 243 23.31 2.52 -21.47
CA SER A 243 23.06 2.09 -22.85
C SER A 243 21.58 2.14 -23.20
N GLY A 244 21.24 2.81 -24.32
CA GLY A 244 19.85 2.96 -24.74
C GLY A 244 19.02 3.84 -23.82
N TYR A 245 17.80 3.43 -23.54
CA TYR A 245 16.87 4.16 -22.67
C TYR A 245 16.06 3.17 -21.82
N PHE A 246 15.42 3.69 -20.77
CA PHE A 246 14.50 2.93 -19.92
C PHE A 246 13.24 3.76 -19.64
N ASN A 247 12.21 3.11 -19.15
CA ASN A 247 11.05 3.77 -18.56
C ASN A 247 10.57 2.98 -17.35
N PHE A 248 9.91 3.64 -16.42
CA PHE A 248 9.14 3.00 -15.37
C PHE A 248 7.73 2.73 -15.88
N LYS A 249 7.27 1.51 -15.69
CA LYS A 249 5.90 1.09 -15.92
C LYS A 249 5.26 0.85 -14.56
N PHE A 250 4.13 1.48 -14.33
CA PHE A 250 3.27 1.30 -13.17
C PHE A 250 1.98 0.62 -13.59
N THR A 251 1.47 -0.29 -12.76
CA THR A 251 0.17 -0.93 -12.97
C THR A 251 -0.57 -0.98 -11.63
N ASN A 252 -1.81 -0.50 -11.59
CA ASN A 252 -2.74 -0.74 -10.51
C ASN A 252 -3.20 -2.19 -10.59
N ALA A 253 -2.67 -3.06 -9.72
CA ALA A 253 -2.83 -4.51 -9.83
C ALA A 253 -4.22 -4.99 -9.41
N ASP A 254 -4.84 -4.34 -8.43
CA ASP A 254 -6.16 -4.71 -7.93
C ASP A 254 -7.31 -4.20 -8.82
N GLY A 255 -7.01 -3.31 -9.79
CA GLY A 255 -7.97 -2.89 -10.81
C GLY A 255 -9.20 -2.14 -10.31
N GLY A 256 -9.18 -1.61 -9.10
CA GLY A 256 -10.30 -0.88 -8.50
C GLY A 256 -10.50 0.51 -9.11
N ASN A 257 -11.76 0.92 -9.27
CA ASN A 257 -12.10 2.29 -9.60
C ASN A 257 -11.77 3.23 -8.41
N ASN A 258 -11.44 4.48 -8.70
CA ASN A 258 -11.12 5.53 -7.72
C ASN A 258 -9.80 5.36 -6.96
N GLN A 259 -8.91 4.47 -7.40
CA GLN A 259 -7.55 4.38 -6.88
C GLN A 259 -6.65 5.31 -7.69
N TYR A 260 -6.50 6.54 -7.21
CA TYR A 260 -5.71 7.56 -7.91
C TYR A 260 -4.28 7.56 -7.37
N TRP A 261 -3.34 7.30 -8.27
CA TRP A 261 -1.92 7.24 -7.98
C TRP A 261 -1.18 8.43 -8.58
N LYS A 262 -0.16 8.87 -7.89
CA LYS A 262 0.76 9.88 -8.41
C LYS A 262 2.18 9.33 -8.41
N LEU A 263 2.82 9.42 -9.55
CA LEU A 263 4.19 9.00 -9.75
C LEU A 263 5.06 10.21 -10.01
N SER A 264 6.19 10.29 -9.29
CA SER A 264 7.18 11.35 -9.49
C SER A 264 8.55 10.76 -9.69
N VAL A 265 9.23 11.17 -10.76
CA VAL A 265 10.59 10.71 -11.09
C VAL A 265 11.60 11.79 -10.72
N TYR A 266 12.66 11.39 -10.04
CA TYR A 266 13.73 12.29 -9.58
C TYR A 266 15.11 11.78 -10.01
N ASP A 267 16.06 12.71 -10.17
CA ASP A 267 17.47 12.36 -10.25
C ASP A 267 18.12 12.22 -8.85
N GLU A 268 19.39 11.81 -8.80
CA GLU A 268 20.20 11.67 -7.57
C GLU A 268 20.35 12.98 -6.77
N LYS A 269 20.08 14.14 -7.38
CA LYS A 269 20.14 15.46 -6.76
C LYS A 269 18.77 15.95 -6.29
N LYS A 270 17.79 15.10 -6.30
CA LYS A 270 16.38 15.41 -5.96
C LYS A 270 15.70 16.39 -6.92
N ASN A 271 16.23 16.57 -8.14
CA ASN A 271 15.52 17.35 -9.15
C ASN A 271 14.36 16.53 -9.70
N LEU A 272 13.15 17.10 -9.66
CA LEU A 272 11.97 16.51 -10.26
C LEU A 272 12.10 16.51 -11.78
N LEU A 273 12.12 15.34 -12.38
CA LEU A 273 12.21 15.13 -13.84
C LEU A 273 10.80 15.08 -14.45
N GLN A 274 9.93 14.22 -13.91
CA GLN A 274 8.59 14.00 -14.45
C GLN A 274 7.58 13.72 -13.33
N THR A 275 6.32 14.10 -13.54
CA THR A 275 5.17 13.69 -12.73
C THR A 275 4.10 13.13 -13.64
N LEU A 276 3.47 12.04 -13.24
CA LEU A 276 2.31 11.43 -13.87
C LEU A 276 1.26 11.15 -12.80
N GLU A 277 0.01 11.17 -13.19
CA GLU A 277 -1.13 10.83 -12.34
C GLU A 277 -1.98 9.82 -13.10
N THR A 278 -2.47 8.80 -12.40
CA THR A 278 -3.51 7.93 -12.94
C THR A 278 -4.85 8.62 -12.70
N GLU A 279 -5.68 8.64 -13.69
CA GLU A 279 -7.11 8.95 -13.53
C GLU A 279 -7.86 7.60 -13.48
N ASP A 280 -8.35 7.14 -14.62
CA ASP A 280 -9.00 5.82 -14.73
C ASP A 280 -8.06 4.76 -15.37
N ASP A 281 -6.83 5.14 -15.65
CA ASP A 281 -5.87 4.26 -16.30
C ASP A 281 -5.31 3.21 -15.31
N LEU A 282 -5.52 1.94 -15.62
CA LEU A 282 -4.93 0.83 -14.84
C LEU A 282 -3.41 0.73 -15.01
N GLN A 283 -2.86 1.34 -16.05
CA GLN A 283 -1.44 1.26 -16.37
C GLN A 283 -0.92 2.54 -16.99
N ILE A 284 0.17 3.08 -16.44
CA ILE A 284 0.88 4.22 -17.00
C ILE A 284 2.38 3.94 -17.13
N SER A 285 3.05 4.68 -18.01
CA SER A 285 4.50 4.61 -18.16
C SER A 285 5.10 5.99 -18.25
N THR A 286 6.28 6.16 -17.66
CA THR A 286 7.05 7.40 -17.79
C THR A 286 7.53 7.59 -19.23
N ALA A 287 7.94 8.81 -19.57
CA ALA A 287 8.72 9.05 -20.79
C ALA A 287 10.00 8.18 -20.77
N LYS A 288 10.60 8.02 -21.95
CA LYS A 288 11.89 7.35 -22.09
C LYS A 288 12.98 8.20 -21.42
N LEU A 289 13.75 7.58 -20.56
CA LEU A 289 14.84 8.18 -19.81
C LEU A 289 16.16 7.56 -20.22
N SER A 290 17.19 8.34 -20.47
CA SER A 290 18.48 7.84 -20.90
C SER A 290 19.60 8.55 -20.11
N PHE A 291 20.06 7.92 -19.08
CA PHE A 291 21.10 8.47 -18.20
C PHE A 291 22.43 7.72 -18.36
N ARG A 292 23.54 8.39 -18.06
CA ARG A 292 24.88 7.80 -18.05
C ARG A 292 24.95 6.66 -17.05
N LYS A 293 25.79 5.66 -17.34
CA LYS A 293 26.01 4.53 -16.45
C LYS A 293 26.34 4.97 -15.02
N GLY A 294 25.70 4.34 -14.07
CA GLY A 294 25.90 4.57 -12.63
C GLY A 294 25.07 5.73 -12.06
N LYS A 295 24.27 6.44 -12.87
CA LYS A 295 23.35 7.46 -12.36
C LYS A 295 22.14 6.79 -11.71
N GLU A 296 21.77 7.31 -10.54
CA GLU A 296 20.63 6.84 -9.80
C GLU A 296 19.39 7.67 -10.14
N ILE A 297 18.31 6.97 -10.47
CA ILE A 297 17.01 7.57 -10.78
C ILE A 297 15.99 6.97 -9.83
N TYR A 298 15.20 7.83 -9.25
CA TYR A 298 14.21 7.46 -8.23
C TYR A 298 12.81 7.63 -8.78
N LEU A 299 11.98 6.63 -8.55
CA LEU A 299 10.54 6.71 -8.72
C LEU A 299 9.91 6.83 -7.33
N LYS A 300 9.08 7.83 -7.11
CA LYS A 300 8.18 7.93 -5.97
C LYS A 300 6.78 7.55 -6.40
N VAL A 301 6.15 6.65 -5.67
CA VAL A 301 4.73 6.30 -5.77
C VAL A 301 4.03 6.86 -4.55
N GLU A 302 2.92 7.53 -4.74
CA GLU A 302 2.07 8.06 -3.68
C GLU A 302 0.61 8.04 -4.13
N ARG A 303 -0.31 8.00 -3.19
CA ARG A 303 -1.72 8.21 -3.52
C ARG A 303 -1.96 9.68 -3.89
N ASN A 304 -2.90 9.96 -4.79
CA ASN A 304 -3.12 11.33 -5.25
C ASN A 304 -4.09 12.10 -4.34
N ILE A 305 -5.35 11.68 -4.20
CA ILE A 305 -6.38 12.53 -3.58
C ILE A 305 -7.21 11.82 -2.51
N ASN A 306 -7.38 10.49 -2.57
CA ASN A 306 -8.33 9.75 -1.74
C ASN A 306 -7.70 8.59 -0.97
N ASP A 307 -8.45 8.06 -0.01
CA ASP A 307 -8.00 6.98 0.88
C ASP A 307 -8.18 5.57 0.30
N TYR A 308 -8.81 5.46 -0.88
CA TYR A 308 -9.13 4.17 -1.50
C TYR A 308 -7.92 3.39 -2.03
N ALA A 309 -6.74 4.02 -2.10
CA ALA A 309 -5.51 3.34 -2.52
C ALA A 309 -4.77 2.61 -1.40
N CYS A 310 -5.11 2.87 -0.12
CA CYS A 310 -4.44 2.21 1.00
C CYS A 310 -4.76 0.71 1.06
N GLY A 311 -3.73 -0.13 1.22
CA GLY A 311 -3.85 -1.59 1.23
C GLY A 311 -4.10 -2.24 -0.13
N HIS A 312 -4.13 -1.45 -1.22
CA HIS A 312 -4.27 -1.96 -2.59
C HIS A 312 -2.92 -2.19 -3.24
N GLU A 313 -2.85 -3.31 -3.96
CA GLU A 313 -1.64 -3.70 -4.66
C GLU A 313 -1.43 -2.91 -5.94
N TYR A 314 -0.20 -2.46 -6.14
CA TYR A 314 0.30 -1.98 -7.42
C TYR A 314 1.58 -2.70 -7.82
N THR A 315 2.02 -2.54 -9.06
CA THR A 315 3.31 -3.06 -9.52
C THR A 315 4.14 -1.98 -10.20
N VAL A 316 5.45 -2.08 -10.02
CA VAL A 316 6.46 -1.26 -10.68
C VAL A 316 7.44 -2.13 -11.44
N THR A 317 7.71 -1.78 -12.70
CA THR A 317 8.72 -2.46 -13.54
C THR A 317 9.59 -1.43 -14.23
N VAL A 318 10.89 -1.65 -14.27
CA VAL A 318 11.80 -0.91 -15.16
C VAL A 318 11.97 -1.67 -16.47
N ASN A 319 11.51 -1.09 -17.57
CA ASN A 319 11.76 -1.63 -18.90
C ASN A 319 13.02 -0.97 -19.48
N GLN A 320 14.07 -1.76 -19.67
CA GLN A 320 15.33 -1.31 -20.26
C GLN A 320 15.39 -1.72 -21.74
N TYR A 321 15.68 -0.75 -22.62
CA TYR A 321 15.78 -0.95 -24.06
C TYR A 321 17.20 -0.62 -24.54
N LYS A 322 17.84 -1.56 -25.22
CA LYS A 322 19.10 -1.32 -25.90
C LYS A 322 18.84 -0.49 -27.15
N ALA A 323 19.56 0.60 -27.31
CA ALA A 323 19.49 1.44 -28.49
C ALA A 323 20.84 2.11 -28.74
N ASP A 324 21.34 1.97 -29.98
CA ASP A 324 22.53 2.68 -30.41
C ASP A 324 22.18 4.14 -30.74
N ASN A 325 23.10 5.05 -30.44
CA ASN A 325 22.95 6.47 -30.74
C ASN A 325 21.68 7.11 -30.16
N TRP A 326 21.35 6.77 -28.90
CA TRP A 326 20.39 7.50 -28.11
C TRP A 326 21.10 8.63 -27.32
N GLU A 327 20.40 9.72 -27.03
CA GLU A 327 20.94 10.77 -26.17
C GLU A 327 21.31 10.27 -24.78
N GLN A 328 22.07 11.07 -24.03
CA GLN A 328 22.46 10.75 -22.64
C GLN A 328 22.25 11.96 -21.73
N GLU A 329 21.36 11.80 -20.82
CA GLU A 329 21.00 12.78 -19.81
C GLU A 329 22.04 12.88 -18.67
N SER A 330 22.16 14.06 -17.99
CA SER A 330 21.42 15.28 -18.38
C SER A 330 22.24 16.04 -19.42
N ASN A 331 21.62 16.35 -20.55
CA ASN A 331 22.24 17.08 -21.67
C ASN A 331 21.70 18.50 -21.81
N ASP A 332 21.17 19.10 -20.75
CA ASP A 332 20.48 20.40 -20.66
C ASP A 332 21.33 21.62 -20.94
N SER A 333 22.65 21.46 -21.23
CA SER A 333 23.57 22.56 -21.43
C SER A 333 24.60 22.30 -22.53
N PHE A 334 25.27 23.38 -23.00
CA PHE A 334 26.38 23.25 -23.92
C PHE A 334 27.54 22.39 -23.40
N ALA A 335 27.73 22.35 -22.08
CA ALA A 335 28.83 21.59 -21.46
C ALA A 335 28.54 20.09 -21.41
N THR A 336 27.25 19.73 -21.29
CA THR A 336 26.77 18.36 -21.14
C THR A 336 26.20 17.78 -22.43
N ALA A 337 26.23 18.54 -23.54
CA ALA A 337 25.65 18.20 -24.84
C ALA A 337 26.01 16.79 -25.34
N THR A 338 25.02 16.04 -25.79
CA THR A 338 25.21 14.73 -26.41
C THR A 338 25.97 14.83 -27.74
N THR A 339 27.03 14.06 -27.92
CA THR A 339 27.85 14.10 -29.15
C THR A 339 27.16 13.33 -30.30
N VAL A 340 26.92 14.05 -31.40
CA VAL A 340 26.42 13.43 -32.65
C VAL A 340 27.58 13.16 -33.60
N LYS A 341 27.71 11.93 -34.09
CA LYS A 341 28.73 11.52 -35.05
C LYS A 341 28.35 11.91 -36.48
N LYS A 342 29.34 12.17 -37.34
CA LYS A 342 29.14 12.48 -38.77
C LYS A 342 28.30 11.39 -39.44
N ASN A 343 27.25 11.78 -40.17
CA ASN A 343 26.34 10.91 -40.93
C ASN A 343 25.64 9.84 -40.10
N LYS A 344 25.57 10.06 -38.77
CA LYS A 344 24.78 9.22 -37.85
C LYS A 344 23.58 9.99 -37.33
N THR A 345 22.55 9.26 -37.01
CA THR A 345 21.33 9.80 -36.38
C THR A 345 21.39 9.51 -34.88
N CYS A 346 21.11 10.52 -34.08
CA CYS A 346 20.89 10.36 -32.65
C CYS A 346 19.38 10.45 -32.37
N SER A 347 18.82 9.50 -31.69
CA SER A 347 17.43 9.51 -31.22
C SER A 347 17.37 10.13 -29.83
N ALA A 348 16.26 10.83 -29.53
CA ALA A 348 16.08 11.57 -28.30
C ALA A 348 14.61 11.80 -27.98
N ASN A 349 14.32 12.26 -26.78
CA ASN A 349 13.03 12.81 -26.40
C ASN A 349 13.14 13.77 -25.20
N ASN A 350 12.35 14.83 -25.20
CA ASN A 350 12.19 15.62 -23.98
C ASN A 350 11.30 14.88 -22.98
N TYR A 351 11.79 14.61 -21.77
CA TYR A 351 11.00 13.93 -20.71
C TYR A 351 10.05 14.91 -19.97
N ALA A 352 10.24 16.23 -20.15
CA ALA A 352 9.37 17.28 -19.60
C ALA A 352 9.40 18.52 -20.53
N VAL A 353 8.42 19.43 -20.36
CA VAL A 353 8.38 20.70 -21.12
C VAL A 353 9.57 21.63 -20.79
N LYS A 354 10.14 21.52 -19.58
CA LYS A 354 11.33 22.28 -19.15
C LYS A 354 12.65 21.71 -19.67
N ASP A 355 12.65 20.47 -20.12
CA ASP A 355 13.79 19.74 -20.62
C ASP A 355 14.35 20.35 -21.91
N LYS A 356 15.68 20.42 -22.04
CA LYS A 356 16.39 21.03 -23.15
C LYS A 356 17.53 20.15 -23.61
N ASP A 357 17.35 19.44 -24.68
CA ASP A 357 18.37 18.54 -25.18
C ASP A 357 19.39 19.27 -26.04
N TYR A 358 20.63 19.36 -25.59
CA TYR A 358 21.73 19.89 -26.36
C TYR A 358 22.52 18.76 -27.01
N PHE A 359 22.77 18.94 -28.31
CA PHE A 359 23.65 18.07 -29.14
C PHE A 359 24.82 18.84 -29.60
N VAL A 360 26.00 18.21 -29.72
CA VAL A 360 27.21 18.80 -30.24
C VAL A 360 27.80 17.99 -31.37
N TYR A 361 28.16 18.68 -32.46
CA TYR A 361 28.91 18.13 -33.58
C TYR A 361 30.21 18.87 -33.77
N LYS A 362 31.35 18.18 -33.87
CA LYS A 362 32.65 18.75 -34.24
C LYS A 362 32.90 18.53 -35.74
N ALA A 363 32.97 19.62 -36.51
CA ALA A 363 33.11 19.57 -37.97
C ALA A 363 34.40 18.82 -38.37
N ALA A 364 34.25 17.76 -39.19
CA ALA A 364 35.38 16.93 -39.62
C ALA A 364 36.31 17.64 -40.60
N LYS A 365 35.78 18.57 -41.42
CA LYS A 365 36.52 19.38 -42.39
C LYS A 365 35.87 20.77 -42.53
N LYS A 366 36.53 21.73 -43.23
CA LYS A 366 35.92 22.99 -43.63
C LYS A 366 34.84 22.74 -44.68
N GLY A 367 33.66 23.36 -44.51
CA GLY A 367 32.56 23.24 -45.49
C GLY A 367 31.18 23.43 -44.93
N LYS A 368 30.18 23.01 -45.72
CA LYS A 368 28.76 23.05 -45.31
C LYS A 368 28.46 21.86 -44.43
N VAL A 369 27.81 22.10 -43.31
CA VAL A 369 27.26 21.12 -42.39
C VAL A 369 25.73 21.24 -42.43
N THR A 370 25.04 20.17 -42.74
CA THR A 370 23.58 20.08 -42.72
C THR A 370 23.14 19.39 -41.46
N ILE A 371 22.36 20.06 -40.63
CA ILE A 371 21.70 19.55 -39.45
C ILE A 371 20.24 19.31 -39.79
N GLN A 372 19.78 18.09 -39.61
CA GLN A 372 18.39 17.69 -39.82
C GLN A 372 17.81 17.20 -38.49
N VAL A 373 16.71 17.81 -38.05
CA VAL A 373 15.93 17.40 -36.90
C VAL A 373 14.62 16.86 -37.42
N SER A 374 14.37 15.57 -37.23
CA SER A 374 13.08 14.94 -37.59
C SER A 374 12.19 14.92 -36.38
N LEU A 375 11.08 15.63 -36.42
CA LEU A 375 10.10 15.74 -35.36
C LEU A 375 8.90 14.85 -35.65
N PRO A 376 8.21 14.29 -34.64
CA PRO A 376 6.94 13.58 -34.85
C PRO A 376 5.80 14.56 -35.19
N ASP A 377 4.71 14.04 -35.74
CA ASP A 377 3.58 14.83 -36.25
C ASP A 377 2.66 15.39 -35.14
N SER A 378 3.06 15.35 -33.89
CA SER A 378 2.28 15.84 -32.75
C SER A 378 3.08 16.71 -31.82
N GLY A 379 2.52 17.87 -31.44
CA GLY A 379 3.15 18.82 -30.56
C GLY A 379 3.98 19.92 -31.26
N TYR A 380 4.57 20.78 -30.45
CA TYR A 380 5.41 21.89 -30.91
C TYR A 380 6.77 21.85 -30.24
N TRP A 381 7.82 22.17 -30.98
CA TRP A 381 9.20 22.24 -30.49
C TRP A 381 9.88 23.54 -30.84
N ASN A 382 10.86 23.94 -30.04
CA ASN A 382 11.88 24.92 -30.44
C ASN A 382 13.14 24.16 -30.86
N VAL A 383 13.67 24.52 -32.02
CA VAL A 383 14.91 23.96 -32.54
C VAL A 383 15.88 25.13 -32.80
N CYS A 384 17.00 25.14 -32.09
CA CYS A 384 18.00 26.20 -32.20
C CYS A 384 19.38 25.62 -32.61
N VAL A 385 20.10 26.31 -33.47
CA VAL A 385 21.48 25.97 -33.85
C VAL A 385 22.41 27.08 -33.39
N TYR A 386 23.50 26.72 -32.70
CA TYR A 386 24.48 27.64 -32.16
C TYR A 386 25.88 27.36 -32.70
N ASN A 387 26.71 28.40 -32.82
CA ASN A 387 28.12 28.24 -33.17
C ASN A 387 28.98 27.88 -31.94
N GLN A 388 30.28 27.72 -32.14
CA GLN A 388 31.26 27.39 -31.09
C GLN A 388 31.30 28.44 -29.97
N LYS A 389 31.00 29.73 -30.25
CA LYS A 389 30.92 30.81 -29.26
C LYS A 389 29.57 30.87 -28.55
N LYS A 390 28.73 29.84 -28.71
CA LYS A 390 27.37 29.74 -28.16
C LYS A 390 26.41 30.83 -28.64
N LYS A 391 26.74 31.48 -29.77
CA LYS A 391 25.87 32.47 -30.41
C LYS A 391 24.87 31.77 -31.31
N LEU A 392 23.59 32.15 -31.23
CA LEU A 392 22.51 31.62 -32.07
C LEU A 392 22.81 31.93 -33.55
N VAL A 393 22.64 30.90 -34.40
CA VAL A 393 22.91 31.01 -35.84
C VAL A 393 21.63 30.75 -36.65
N LYS A 394 20.81 29.80 -36.23
CA LYS A 394 19.51 29.43 -36.81
C LYS A 394 18.55 29.05 -35.71
N GLN A 395 17.28 29.27 -35.95
CA GLN A 395 16.23 28.91 -35.03
C GLN A 395 14.93 28.65 -35.81
N GLU A 396 14.12 27.77 -35.27
CA GLU A 396 12.70 27.59 -35.59
C GLU A 396 11.92 27.43 -34.32
N ASP A 397 11.04 28.37 -34.03
CA ASP A 397 10.13 28.34 -32.91
C ASP A 397 8.79 27.74 -33.35
N TYR A 398 8.19 26.94 -32.47
CA TYR A 398 6.92 26.25 -32.73
C TYR A 398 6.97 25.29 -33.94
N ALA A 399 8.13 24.67 -34.19
CA ALA A 399 8.27 23.66 -35.22
C ALA A 399 7.29 22.50 -34.97
N GLN A 400 6.47 22.17 -35.96
CA GLN A 400 5.56 21.00 -35.98
C GLN A 400 6.10 19.86 -36.83
N THR A 401 6.97 20.16 -37.76
CA THR A 401 7.55 19.22 -38.72
C THR A 401 9.07 19.25 -38.65
N GLY A 402 9.71 18.29 -39.30
CA GLY A 402 11.15 18.19 -39.35
C GLY A 402 11.84 19.44 -39.91
N GLN A 403 12.92 19.87 -39.27
CA GLN A 403 13.70 21.06 -39.63
C GLN A 403 15.04 20.69 -40.24
N LYS A 404 15.49 21.51 -41.20
CA LYS A 404 16.78 21.33 -41.88
C LYS A 404 17.55 22.64 -41.96
N PHE A 405 18.69 22.72 -41.29
CA PHE A 405 19.57 23.87 -41.25
C PHE A 405 20.90 23.57 -41.95
N THR A 406 21.40 24.52 -42.73
CA THR A 406 22.75 24.44 -43.31
C THR A 406 23.60 25.57 -42.79
N VAL A 407 24.78 25.23 -42.22
CA VAL A 407 25.75 26.18 -41.62
C VAL A 407 27.13 25.91 -42.18
N LYS A 408 27.92 26.96 -42.47
CA LYS A 408 29.34 26.82 -42.81
C LYS A 408 30.13 26.65 -41.53
N ALA A 409 31.08 25.70 -41.49
CA ALA A 409 31.96 25.46 -40.36
C ALA A 409 33.39 25.23 -40.80
N ALA A 410 34.38 25.70 -40.03
CA ALA A 410 35.77 25.36 -40.18
C ALA A 410 36.04 23.92 -39.64
N LYS A 411 37.13 23.28 -40.05
CA LYS A 411 37.57 22.01 -39.47
C LYS A 411 37.76 22.16 -37.96
N GLY A 412 37.19 21.24 -37.18
CA GLY A 412 37.28 21.21 -35.72
C GLY A 412 36.29 22.12 -35.02
N GLN A 413 35.59 23.02 -35.72
CA GLN A 413 34.59 23.92 -35.13
C GLN A 413 33.40 23.13 -34.57
N LYS A 414 32.97 23.48 -33.36
CA LYS A 414 31.76 22.90 -32.73
C LYS A 414 30.50 23.65 -33.18
N LEU A 415 29.48 22.88 -33.54
CA LEU A 415 28.10 23.35 -33.73
C LEU A 415 27.25 22.67 -32.69
N TYR A 416 26.33 23.43 -32.11
CA TYR A 416 25.37 22.88 -31.14
C TYR A 416 23.96 22.96 -31.70
N VAL A 417 23.15 21.99 -31.34
CA VAL A 417 21.71 21.96 -31.62
C VAL A 417 20.98 21.85 -30.30
N MET A 418 19.98 22.67 -30.07
CA MET A 418 19.07 22.55 -28.93
C MET A 418 17.67 22.21 -29.44
N VAL A 419 17.06 21.20 -28.86
CA VAL A 419 15.66 20.81 -29.08
C VAL A 419 14.94 20.89 -27.76
N LYS A 420 13.77 21.53 -27.75
CA LYS A 420 12.95 21.68 -26.55
C LYS A 420 11.47 21.53 -26.90
N ALA A 421 10.76 20.65 -26.16
CA ALA A 421 9.30 20.57 -26.23
C ALA A 421 8.64 21.87 -25.75
N ARG A 422 7.62 22.34 -26.44
CA ARG A 422 6.81 23.54 -26.11
C ARG A 422 5.47 23.18 -25.51
N THR A 423 4.97 21.99 -25.83
CA THR A 423 3.64 21.53 -25.40
C THR A 423 3.75 20.19 -24.68
N LYS A 424 2.79 19.89 -23.82
CA LYS A 424 2.70 18.57 -23.14
C LYS A 424 2.60 17.43 -24.16
N SER A 425 1.93 17.64 -25.30
CA SER A 425 1.79 16.63 -26.37
C SER A 425 3.10 16.25 -27.06
N ALA A 426 4.14 17.09 -26.95
CA ALA A 426 5.50 16.82 -27.46
C ALA A 426 6.34 16.01 -26.49
N VAL A 427 6.03 16.03 -25.18
CA VAL A 427 6.79 15.32 -24.13
C VAL A 427 6.71 13.81 -24.36
N GLY A 428 7.85 13.12 -24.18
CA GLY A 428 7.98 11.67 -24.36
C GLY A 428 8.00 11.20 -25.82
N LYS A 429 7.72 12.09 -26.77
CA LYS A 429 7.76 11.74 -28.21
C LYS A 429 9.19 11.69 -28.71
N THR A 430 9.52 10.60 -29.40
CA THR A 430 10.88 10.40 -29.95
C THR A 430 11.09 11.28 -31.17
N TYR A 431 12.11 12.12 -31.16
CA TYR A 431 12.62 12.83 -32.34
C TYR A 431 14.05 12.37 -32.69
N ARG A 432 14.61 12.83 -33.81
CA ARG A 432 15.94 12.43 -34.29
C ARG A 432 16.74 13.62 -34.74
N VAL A 433 18.03 13.65 -34.39
CA VAL A 433 18.99 14.64 -34.85
C VAL A 433 20.04 13.96 -35.72
N THR A 434 20.16 14.39 -36.98
CA THR A 434 21.12 13.84 -37.95
C THR A 434 22.04 14.99 -38.41
N VAL A 435 23.34 14.75 -38.40
CA VAL A 435 24.31 15.73 -38.93
C VAL A 435 25.03 15.15 -40.16
N LYS A 436 24.90 15.81 -41.32
CA LYS A 436 25.53 15.41 -42.59
C LYS A 436 26.59 16.46 -42.94
N GLN A 437 27.76 15.96 -43.31
CA GLN A 437 28.85 16.81 -43.84
C GLN A 437 29.47 16.08 -45.05
N LYS A 438 29.35 16.69 -46.25
CA LYS A 438 29.96 16.23 -47.48
C LYS A 438 31.47 16.45 -47.48
#